data_0e76cf92d24cd9ccc5ceae800460f938
#
_entry.id   0e76cf92d24cd9ccc5ceae800460f938
#
_cell.length_a   1.000
_cell.length_b   1.000
_cell.length_c   1.000
_cell.angle_alpha   90.00
_cell.angle_beta   90.00
_cell.angle_gamma   90.00
#
_symmetry.space_group_name_H-M   'P 1'
#
loop_
_entity.id
_entity.type
_entity.pdbx_description
1 polymer ?
#
loop_
_entity_poly.entity_id
_entity_poly.type
_entity_poly.pdbx_seq_one_letter_code
_entity_poly.pdbx_strand_id
1 'polypeptide(L)'
;MIASAIILAGARANAASPKAGSVSVVLAPSNLGLRPENDRQPGTWQAPRVLMEAGLADALAAEEIIRLERPTYSFAAQDGTRIRNGNTIRAFSLELAGKVRAILDTGRFPLVVGGDCSILLGCLYGARLAGGRGLVHVDGHSDFTQAASYATPQTLGAAAGMDLALASGRGEKLLTEWPEIGSPLTADADIVQVGERGADEPWFLQYYGDILKTEITQITAQRVLAEGVDAAARRVLARLEMRGLDKAWLHVDLDVLDQAVMPAVDSPGSPGFNYAQLSRLVAALIASGRIAGVDFAIYDPERDAGHRHARDLVACIADGVRQHASARGVS
;
A
#
# COMPACT_ATOMS: atom_id res chain seq x y z
N MET A 1 47.65 10.38 45.98
CA MET A 1 46.52 10.93 45.27
C MET A 1 45.95 9.80 44.45
N ILE A 2 44.82 9.22 44.90
CA ILE A 2 44.15 8.07 44.28
C ILE A 2 42.92 8.65 43.57
N ALA A 3 42.91 8.60 42.24
CA ALA A 3 41.75 9.04 41.43
C ALA A 3 40.75 7.89 41.32
N SER A 4 39.56 8.07 41.92
CA SER A 4 38.42 7.14 41.78
C SER A 4 37.77 7.38 40.44
N ALA A 5 37.78 6.36 39.58
CA ALA A 5 36.97 6.34 38.37
C ALA A 5 35.54 5.89 38.72
N ILE A 6 34.57 6.78 38.50
CA ILE A 6 33.15 6.48 38.61
C ILE A 6 32.72 5.83 37.30
N ILE A 7 32.42 4.55 37.34
CA ILE A 7 31.80 3.80 36.22
C ILE A 7 30.30 4.06 36.27
N LEU A 8 29.79 4.88 35.36
CA LEU A 8 28.35 5.01 35.11
C LEU A 8 27.87 3.79 34.34
N ALA A 9 27.31 2.82 35.06
CA ALA A 9 26.55 1.73 34.45
C ALA A 9 25.20 2.25 33.97
N GLY A 10 25.11 2.59 32.68
CA GLY A 10 23.83 2.90 32.03
C GLY A 10 23.01 1.63 31.96
N ALA A 11 21.93 1.56 32.72
CA ALA A 11 20.92 0.52 32.59
C ALA A 11 20.24 0.66 31.21
N ARG A 12 20.63 -0.20 30.25
CA ARG A 12 19.81 -0.44 29.05
C ARG A 12 18.57 -1.17 29.54
N ALA A 13 17.41 -0.49 29.49
CA ALA A 13 16.14 -1.16 29.64
C ALA A 13 16.08 -2.27 28.59
N ASN A 14 15.99 -3.52 29.03
CA ASN A 14 15.72 -4.68 28.19
C ASN A 14 14.28 -4.51 27.68
N ALA A 15 14.11 -3.85 26.54
CA ALA A 15 12.84 -3.93 25.82
C ALA A 15 12.66 -5.40 25.43
N ALA A 16 11.61 -6.03 25.93
CA ALA A 16 11.26 -7.39 25.54
C ALA A 16 11.14 -7.45 24.03
N SER A 17 11.72 -8.46 23.39
CA SER A 17 11.58 -8.64 21.94
C SER A 17 10.09 -8.76 21.58
N PRO A 18 9.62 -8.03 20.55
CA PRO A 18 8.21 -8.09 20.14
C PRO A 18 7.76 -9.51 19.83
N LYS A 19 6.51 -9.84 20.17
CA LYS A 19 5.95 -11.18 19.97
C LYS A 19 5.74 -11.47 18.48
N ALA A 20 6.02 -12.69 18.04
CA ALA A 20 5.66 -13.16 16.72
C ALA A 20 4.15 -13.01 16.50
N GLY A 21 3.74 -12.47 15.34
CA GLY A 21 2.35 -12.18 15.00
C GLY A 21 1.83 -10.82 15.47
N SER A 22 2.61 -10.03 16.23
CA SER A 22 2.24 -8.63 16.53
C SER A 22 2.35 -7.71 15.33
N VAL A 23 1.58 -6.60 15.36
CA VAL A 23 1.60 -5.59 14.30
C VAL A 23 2.74 -4.63 14.49
N SER A 24 3.56 -4.44 13.43
CA SER A 24 4.54 -3.36 13.35
C SER A 24 4.07 -2.34 12.33
N VAL A 25 3.91 -1.08 12.75
CA VAL A 25 3.47 0.01 11.88
C VAL A 25 4.68 0.69 11.25
N VAL A 26 4.66 0.84 9.93
CA VAL A 26 5.66 1.59 9.16
C VAL A 26 5.00 2.85 8.60
N LEU A 27 5.53 4.01 8.93
CA LEU A 27 5.08 5.30 8.41
C LEU A 27 5.89 5.67 7.17
N ALA A 28 5.22 5.72 6.01
CA ALA A 28 5.83 5.94 4.70
C ALA A 28 5.34 7.26 4.08
N PRO A 29 5.86 8.43 4.48
CA PRO A 29 5.36 9.75 4.11
C PRO A 29 5.75 10.14 2.68
N SER A 30 5.15 9.52 1.66
CA SER A 30 5.37 9.78 0.25
C SER A 30 4.24 10.61 -0.39
N ASN A 31 4.60 11.38 -1.41
CA ASN A 31 3.68 11.98 -2.39
C ASN A 31 4.32 11.94 -3.79
N LEU A 32 5.34 11.10 -3.94
CA LEU A 32 6.24 11.10 -5.09
C LEU A 32 5.55 10.65 -6.37
N GLY A 33 4.60 9.72 -6.27
CA GLY A 33 3.89 9.14 -7.40
C GLY A 33 2.80 10.02 -7.99
N LEU A 34 2.43 11.11 -7.32
CA LEU A 34 1.35 11.99 -7.73
C LEU A 34 1.82 13.21 -8.53
N ARG A 35 0.91 13.75 -9.33
CA ARG A 35 1.12 15.03 -10.04
C ARG A 35 0.89 16.20 -9.10
N PRO A 36 1.61 17.33 -9.29
CA PRO A 36 1.31 18.55 -8.55
C PRO A 36 -0.03 19.13 -9.01
N GLU A 37 -0.73 19.77 -8.10
CA GLU A 37 -1.95 20.53 -8.37
C GLU A 37 -1.66 22.02 -8.20
N ASN A 38 -1.91 22.80 -9.25
CA ASN A 38 -1.69 24.27 -9.23
C ASN A 38 -0.33 24.66 -8.61
N ASP A 39 0.73 24.02 -9.06
CA ASP A 39 2.12 24.20 -8.57
C ASP A 39 2.34 23.86 -7.08
N ARG A 40 1.39 23.15 -6.46
CA ARG A 40 1.52 22.60 -5.12
C ARG A 40 1.74 21.09 -5.18
N GLN A 41 2.61 20.59 -4.32
CA GLN A 41 2.77 19.14 -4.16
C GLN A 41 1.55 18.56 -3.42
N PRO A 42 1.12 17.32 -3.75
CA PRO A 42 0.03 16.65 -3.07
C PRO A 42 0.29 16.46 -1.57
N GLY A 43 -0.77 16.49 -0.77
CA GLY A 43 -0.70 16.46 0.69
C GLY A 43 -0.59 15.05 1.31
N THR A 44 -0.65 13.98 0.51
CA THR A 44 -0.67 12.58 0.98
C THR A 44 0.49 12.20 1.91
N TRP A 45 1.66 12.84 1.77
CA TRP A 45 2.79 12.63 2.68
C TRP A 45 2.48 12.92 4.16
N GLN A 46 1.42 13.68 4.45
CA GLN A 46 0.99 14.00 5.80
C GLN A 46 0.12 12.90 6.42
N ALA A 47 -0.43 11.98 5.61
CA ALA A 47 -1.35 10.94 6.05
C ALA A 47 -0.80 10.12 7.23
N PRO A 48 0.45 9.63 7.22
CA PRO A 48 0.96 8.86 8.36
C PRO A 48 0.91 9.63 9.68
N ARG A 49 1.30 10.91 9.67
CA ARG A 49 1.27 11.76 10.87
C ARG A 49 -0.17 11.96 11.36
N VAL A 50 -1.08 12.33 10.47
CA VAL A 50 -2.47 12.63 10.83
C VAL A 50 -3.20 11.39 11.36
N LEU A 51 -3.00 10.22 10.76
CA LEU A 51 -3.60 8.97 11.25
C LEU A 51 -3.02 8.56 12.61
N MET A 52 -1.72 8.78 12.85
CA MET A 52 -1.12 8.57 14.18
C MET A 52 -1.71 9.52 15.23
N GLU A 53 -1.89 10.79 14.91
CA GLU A 53 -2.55 11.78 15.78
C GLU A 53 -4.02 11.45 16.04
N ALA A 54 -4.68 10.78 15.08
CA ALA A 54 -6.04 10.27 15.23
C ALA A 54 -6.13 8.96 16.05
N GLY A 55 -5.01 8.42 16.55
CA GLY A 55 -4.97 7.27 17.47
C GLY A 55 -4.71 5.92 16.82
N LEU A 56 -4.15 5.86 15.62
CA LEU A 56 -3.93 4.59 14.90
C LEU A 56 -3.08 3.58 15.70
N ALA A 57 -2.01 4.03 16.36
CA ALA A 57 -1.13 3.14 17.12
C ALA A 57 -1.88 2.45 18.26
N ASP A 58 -2.68 3.19 19.01
CA ASP A 58 -3.45 2.67 20.14
C ASP A 58 -4.57 1.72 19.63
N ALA A 59 -5.24 2.11 18.55
CA ALA A 59 -6.29 1.31 17.94
C ALA A 59 -5.80 -0.05 17.44
N LEU A 60 -4.55 -0.14 16.99
CA LEU A 60 -3.89 -1.36 16.53
C LEU A 60 -3.17 -2.12 17.64
N ALA A 61 -3.02 -1.55 18.85
CA ALA A 61 -2.10 -2.03 19.88
C ALA A 61 -0.69 -2.30 19.29
N ALA A 62 -0.19 -1.36 18.48
CA ALA A 62 1.06 -1.51 17.74
C ALA A 62 2.25 -1.63 18.71
N GLU A 63 3.04 -2.72 18.61
CA GLU A 63 4.22 -2.94 19.46
C GLU A 63 5.44 -2.17 18.96
N GLU A 64 5.47 -1.81 17.68
CA GLU A 64 6.56 -1.08 17.07
C GLU A 64 6.06 -0.08 16.05
N ILE A 65 6.68 1.11 16.02
CA ILE A 65 6.41 2.15 15.04
C ILE A 65 7.74 2.55 14.40
N ILE A 66 7.87 2.28 13.11
CA ILE A 66 9.03 2.63 12.30
C ILE A 66 8.66 3.84 11.44
N ARG A 67 9.50 4.86 11.45
CA ARG A 67 9.29 6.08 10.64
C ARG A 67 10.35 6.18 9.57
N LEU A 68 9.92 6.32 8.32
CA LEU A 68 10.81 6.72 7.24
C LEU A 68 10.87 8.24 7.18
N GLU A 69 12.00 8.76 6.74
CA GLU A 69 12.13 10.18 6.44
C GLU A 69 11.31 10.55 5.20
N ARG A 70 10.71 11.74 5.22
CA ARG A 70 9.97 12.25 4.07
C ARG A 70 10.93 12.48 2.90
N PRO A 71 10.70 11.86 1.74
CA PRO A 71 11.53 12.10 0.56
C PRO A 71 11.24 13.49 -0.05
N THR A 72 12.23 14.05 -0.74
CA THR A 72 12.06 15.34 -1.43
C THR A 72 11.26 15.16 -2.71
N TYR A 73 10.15 15.88 -2.84
CA TYR A 73 9.36 15.96 -4.07
C TYR A 73 10.00 16.93 -5.06
N SER A 74 10.18 16.51 -6.32
CA SER A 74 10.67 17.35 -7.41
C SER A 74 9.55 17.72 -8.37
N PHE A 75 9.43 19.01 -8.67
CA PHE A 75 8.54 19.51 -9.74
C PHE A 75 9.16 19.32 -11.12
N ALA A 76 10.48 19.31 -11.20
CA ALA A 76 11.21 19.07 -12.43
C ALA A 76 11.35 17.59 -12.75
N ALA A 77 11.54 17.29 -14.04
CA ALA A 77 11.94 15.95 -14.46
C ALA A 77 13.30 15.58 -13.87
N GLN A 78 13.48 14.31 -13.54
CA GLN A 78 14.75 13.76 -13.11
C GLN A 78 15.49 13.11 -14.29
N ASP A 79 16.81 13.18 -14.28
CA ASP A 79 17.63 12.60 -15.34
C ASP A 79 17.43 11.08 -15.43
N GLY A 80 17.33 10.58 -16.67
CA GLY A 80 17.25 9.17 -16.96
C GLY A 80 15.89 8.52 -16.76
N THR A 81 14.86 9.30 -16.41
CA THR A 81 13.48 8.77 -16.24
C THR A 81 12.44 9.76 -16.76
N ARG A 82 11.35 9.21 -17.28
CA ARG A 82 10.13 9.94 -17.63
C ARG A 82 9.01 9.76 -16.60
N ILE A 83 9.30 9.08 -15.50
CA ILE A 83 8.40 8.98 -14.36
C ILE A 83 8.75 10.12 -13.40
N ARG A 84 7.75 10.88 -12.98
CA ARG A 84 7.89 11.93 -11.97
C ARG A 84 8.50 11.35 -10.69
N ASN A 85 9.56 11.99 -10.20
CA ASN A 85 10.30 11.53 -9.02
C ASN A 85 10.84 10.08 -9.13
N GLY A 86 10.99 9.51 -10.34
CA GLY A 86 11.30 8.11 -10.53
C GLY A 86 12.54 7.64 -9.76
N ASN A 87 13.63 8.40 -9.78
CA ASN A 87 14.85 8.07 -9.02
C ASN A 87 14.60 8.13 -7.51
N THR A 88 13.82 9.10 -7.05
CA THR A 88 13.47 9.25 -5.63
C THR A 88 12.52 8.14 -5.17
N ILE A 89 11.53 7.76 -5.99
CA ILE A 89 10.65 6.61 -5.74
C ILE A 89 11.49 5.34 -5.61
N ARG A 90 12.45 5.12 -6.51
CA ARG A 90 13.35 3.96 -6.44
C ARG A 90 14.09 3.89 -5.11
N ALA A 91 14.73 4.99 -4.71
CA ALA A 91 15.49 5.06 -3.46
C ALA A 91 14.60 4.83 -2.24
N PHE A 92 13.45 5.47 -2.18
CA PHE A 92 12.47 5.32 -1.09
C PHE A 92 11.92 3.89 -1.01
N SER A 93 11.61 3.28 -2.16
CA SER A 93 11.14 1.89 -2.24
C SER A 93 12.18 0.89 -1.72
N LEU A 94 13.47 1.11 -2.00
CA LEU A 94 14.54 0.25 -1.47
C LEU A 94 14.64 0.34 0.05
N GLU A 95 14.52 1.54 0.62
CA GLU A 95 14.53 1.75 2.07
C GLU A 95 13.30 1.10 2.73
N LEU A 96 12.09 1.36 2.19
CA LEU A 96 10.84 0.78 2.68
C LEU A 96 10.88 -0.75 2.64
N ALA A 97 11.36 -1.32 1.54
CA ALA A 97 11.50 -2.77 1.40
C ALA A 97 12.39 -3.40 2.47
N GLY A 98 13.48 -2.73 2.83
CA GLY A 98 14.36 -3.17 3.92
C GLY A 98 13.62 -3.24 5.26
N LYS A 99 12.73 -2.27 5.56
CA LYS A 99 11.92 -2.27 6.79
C LYS A 99 10.86 -3.36 6.77
N VAL A 100 10.13 -3.50 5.66
CA VAL A 100 9.11 -4.54 5.49
C VAL A 100 9.72 -5.93 5.63
N ARG A 101 10.83 -6.21 4.94
CA ARG A 101 11.56 -7.47 5.06
C ARG A 101 11.97 -7.76 6.50
N ALA A 102 12.60 -6.80 7.18
CA ALA A 102 13.07 -6.98 8.56
C ALA A 102 11.92 -7.33 9.52
N ILE A 103 10.72 -6.76 9.33
CA ILE A 103 9.53 -7.10 10.12
C ILE A 103 9.11 -8.55 9.81
N LEU A 104 8.99 -8.90 8.54
CA LEU A 104 8.58 -10.24 8.09
C LEU A 104 9.55 -11.34 8.56
N ASP A 105 10.85 -11.08 8.53
CA ASP A 105 11.90 -12.01 8.98
C ASP A 105 11.79 -12.31 10.49
N THR A 106 11.15 -11.44 11.28
CA THR A 106 10.87 -11.69 12.70
C THR A 106 9.52 -12.36 12.95
N GLY A 107 8.76 -12.69 11.91
CA GLY A 107 7.42 -13.28 12.01
C GLY A 107 6.33 -12.31 12.46
N ARG A 108 6.60 -11.00 12.47
CA ARG A 108 5.61 -9.95 12.75
C ARG A 108 4.86 -9.55 11.48
N PHE A 109 3.73 -8.85 11.68
CA PHE A 109 2.87 -8.39 10.58
C PHE A 109 3.13 -6.91 10.27
N PRO A 110 3.72 -6.56 9.10
CA PRO A 110 3.91 -5.18 8.70
C PRO A 110 2.57 -4.56 8.26
N LEU A 111 2.23 -3.43 8.86
CA LEU A 111 1.20 -2.52 8.40
C LEU A 111 1.88 -1.21 8.00
N VAL A 112 1.85 -0.91 6.71
CA VAL A 112 2.44 0.34 6.18
C VAL A 112 1.33 1.37 6.03
N VAL A 113 1.53 2.55 6.59
CA VAL A 113 0.66 3.70 6.38
C VAL A 113 1.37 4.65 5.44
N GLY A 114 0.85 4.75 4.26
CA GLY A 114 1.42 5.58 3.21
C GLY A 114 0.76 6.94 3.16
N GLY A 115 1.20 7.60 2.33
CA GLY A 115 1.44 8.41 1.23
C GLY A 115 0.63 7.99 0.01
N ASP A 116 1.25 8.15 -1.12
CA ASP A 116 0.66 7.76 -2.41
C ASP A 116 0.92 6.29 -2.75
N CYS A 117 0.21 5.76 -3.76
CA CYS A 117 0.23 4.34 -4.13
C CYS A 117 1.60 3.84 -4.64
N SER A 118 2.54 4.72 -4.99
CA SER A 118 3.90 4.30 -5.35
C SER A 118 4.63 3.54 -4.23
N ILE A 119 4.16 3.62 -2.97
CA ILE A 119 4.70 2.84 -1.83
C ILE A 119 4.52 1.33 -2.02
N LEU A 120 3.50 0.90 -2.81
CA LEU A 120 3.30 -0.51 -3.15
C LEU A 120 4.60 -1.15 -3.64
N LEU A 121 5.38 -0.45 -4.46
CA LEU A 121 6.62 -1.01 -5.02
C LEU A 121 7.61 -1.41 -3.94
N GLY A 122 7.80 -0.57 -2.91
CA GLY A 122 8.67 -0.88 -1.78
C GLY A 122 8.11 -1.98 -0.88
N CYS A 123 6.81 -1.94 -0.61
CA CYS A 123 6.11 -2.94 0.19
C CYS A 123 6.20 -4.33 -0.45
N LEU A 124 5.83 -4.42 -1.73
CA LEU A 124 5.83 -5.67 -2.48
C LEU A 124 7.26 -6.22 -2.67
N TYR A 125 8.24 -5.33 -2.96
CA TYR A 125 9.64 -5.75 -3.06
C TYR A 125 10.15 -6.33 -1.73
N GLY A 126 9.84 -5.70 -0.58
CA GLY A 126 10.18 -6.24 0.74
C GLY A 126 9.52 -7.59 1.02
N ALA A 127 8.23 -7.75 0.66
CA ALA A 127 7.52 -9.02 0.75
C ALA A 127 8.15 -10.10 -0.14
N ARG A 128 8.56 -9.74 -1.36
CA ARG A 128 9.27 -10.66 -2.28
C ARG A 128 10.60 -11.16 -1.72
N LEU A 129 11.38 -10.27 -1.10
CA LEU A 129 12.64 -10.64 -0.44
C LEU A 129 12.42 -11.59 0.76
N ALA A 130 11.24 -11.55 1.40
CA ALA A 130 10.81 -12.48 2.45
C ALA A 130 10.08 -13.73 1.94
N GLY A 131 10.09 -13.96 0.61
CA GLY A 131 9.49 -15.14 -0.03
C GLY A 131 8.01 -15.03 -0.38
N GLY A 132 7.39 -13.86 -0.23
CA GLY A 132 6.02 -13.59 -0.72
C GLY A 132 6.00 -13.49 -2.26
N ARG A 133 4.85 -13.81 -2.90
CA ARG A 133 4.72 -13.73 -4.36
C ARG A 133 3.40 -13.13 -4.85
N GLY A 134 2.32 -13.26 -4.09
CA GLY A 134 1.01 -12.78 -4.49
C GLY A 134 0.79 -11.31 -4.19
N LEU A 135 -0.11 -10.69 -4.96
CA LEU A 135 -0.62 -9.35 -4.71
C LEU A 135 -2.14 -9.36 -4.75
N VAL A 136 -2.77 -8.82 -3.71
CA VAL A 136 -4.17 -8.40 -3.72
C VAL A 136 -4.17 -6.88 -3.76
N HIS A 137 -4.64 -6.31 -4.86
CA HIS A 137 -4.68 -4.88 -5.13
C HIS A 137 -6.13 -4.40 -5.00
N VAL A 138 -6.46 -3.74 -3.90
CA VAL A 138 -7.80 -3.19 -3.60
C VAL A 138 -7.80 -1.72 -3.90
N ASP A 139 -8.50 -1.30 -4.98
CA ASP A 139 -8.39 0.01 -5.56
C ASP A 139 -9.61 0.32 -6.41
N GLY A 140 -10.07 1.57 -6.41
CA GLY A 140 -11.13 2.05 -7.27
C GLY A 140 -10.74 2.16 -8.75
N HIS A 141 -9.43 2.05 -9.04
CA HIS A 141 -8.87 2.05 -10.38
C HIS A 141 -8.01 0.80 -10.61
N SER A 142 -7.65 0.54 -11.85
CA SER A 142 -6.73 -0.57 -12.17
C SER A 142 -5.26 -0.19 -12.08
N ASP A 143 -4.94 1.09 -12.00
CA ASP A 143 -3.59 1.66 -11.98
C ASP A 143 -2.62 0.99 -12.96
N PHE A 144 -3.18 0.69 -14.14
CA PHE A 144 -2.51 -0.05 -15.23
C PHE A 144 -2.11 0.87 -16.38
N THR A 145 -1.94 2.16 -16.07
CA THR A 145 -1.47 3.16 -17.03
C THR A 145 -0.06 2.81 -17.50
N GLN A 146 0.15 2.85 -18.80
CA GLN A 146 1.46 2.54 -19.40
C GLN A 146 2.12 3.78 -20.03
N ALA A 147 3.34 3.61 -20.51
CA ALA A 147 4.14 4.66 -21.10
C ALA A 147 3.43 5.47 -22.20
N ALA A 148 2.45 4.88 -22.90
CA ALA A 148 1.67 5.57 -23.92
C ALA A 148 0.86 6.75 -23.36
N SER A 149 0.45 6.73 -22.10
CA SER A 149 -0.31 7.81 -21.46
C SER A 149 0.53 9.03 -21.07
N TYR A 150 1.87 8.89 -21.05
CA TYR A 150 2.83 9.99 -20.87
C TYR A 150 3.84 10.05 -22.04
N ALA A 151 3.33 9.76 -23.24
CA ALA A 151 4.16 9.63 -24.45
C ALA A 151 4.73 10.96 -24.97
N THR A 152 4.19 12.11 -24.57
CA THR A 152 4.76 13.40 -24.97
C THR A 152 6.01 13.71 -24.14
N PRO A 153 7.02 14.37 -24.72
CA PRO A 153 8.25 14.75 -23.98
C PRO A 153 8.00 15.60 -22.73
N GLN A 154 6.90 16.35 -22.73
CA GLN A 154 6.54 17.29 -21.65
C GLN A 154 5.73 16.62 -20.52
N THR A 155 5.17 15.44 -20.76
CA THR A 155 4.33 14.76 -19.79
C THR A 155 5.13 13.68 -19.06
N LEU A 156 5.25 13.81 -17.74
CA LEU A 156 5.84 12.77 -16.90
C LEU A 156 4.77 11.78 -16.43
N GLY A 157 5.10 10.50 -16.38
CA GLY A 157 4.27 9.48 -15.78
C GLY A 157 4.10 9.72 -14.28
N ALA A 158 2.92 9.45 -13.76
CA ALA A 158 2.61 9.50 -12.33
C ALA A 158 2.53 8.06 -11.80
N ALA A 159 3.51 7.68 -10.99
CA ALA A 159 3.67 6.28 -10.57
C ALA A 159 2.51 5.76 -9.72
N ALA A 160 1.73 6.64 -9.07
CA ALA A 160 0.54 6.26 -8.32
C ALA A 160 -0.53 5.64 -9.24
N GLY A 161 -0.78 6.21 -10.44
CA GLY A 161 -1.68 5.61 -11.43
C GLY A 161 -1.04 4.54 -12.32
N MET A 162 0.10 4.00 -11.93
CA MET A 162 0.89 3.02 -12.68
C MET A 162 1.38 1.86 -11.79
N ASP A 163 1.06 1.85 -10.53
CA ASP A 163 1.72 0.99 -9.54
C ASP A 163 1.48 -0.49 -9.83
N LEU A 164 0.27 -0.89 -10.24
CA LEU A 164 -0.02 -2.26 -10.64
C LEU A 164 0.69 -2.65 -11.95
N ALA A 165 0.78 -1.73 -12.92
CA ALA A 165 1.55 -1.96 -14.14
C ALA A 165 3.03 -2.16 -13.82
N LEU A 166 3.61 -1.31 -12.97
CA LEU A 166 5.00 -1.38 -12.53
C LEU A 166 5.27 -2.66 -11.73
N ALA A 167 4.39 -3.02 -10.79
CA ALA A 167 4.48 -4.26 -10.00
C ALA A 167 4.46 -5.51 -10.87
N SER A 168 3.69 -5.49 -11.97
CA SER A 168 3.61 -6.58 -12.96
C SER A 168 4.69 -6.49 -14.06
N GLY A 169 5.70 -5.62 -13.91
CA GLY A 169 6.87 -5.52 -14.78
C GLY A 169 6.67 -4.66 -16.04
N ARG A 170 5.62 -3.85 -16.09
CA ARG A 170 5.30 -2.96 -17.22
C ARG A 170 5.66 -1.52 -16.90
N GLY A 171 6.62 -0.96 -17.62
CA GLY A 171 7.10 0.41 -17.43
C GLY A 171 8.61 0.53 -17.59
N GLU A 172 9.16 1.59 -17.01
CA GLU A 172 10.60 1.81 -17.04
C GLU A 172 11.35 0.83 -16.15
N LYS A 173 12.49 0.31 -16.62
CA LYS A 173 13.37 -0.61 -15.87
C LYS A 173 13.74 -0.08 -14.49
N LEU A 174 13.84 1.23 -14.35
CA LEU A 174 14.10 1.90 -13.09
C LEU A 174 13.14 1.45 -11.97
N LEU A 175 11.86 1.21 -12.29
CA LEU A 175 10.82 0.85 -11.32
C LEU A 175 10.23 -0.56 -11.55
N THR A 176 10.73 -1.31 -12.54
CA THR A 176 10.28 -2.68 -12.80
C THR A 176 11.37 -3.73 -12.56
N GLU A 177 12.67 -3.37 -12.65
CA GLU A 177 13.78 -4.30 -12.40
C GLU A 177 14.37 -4.07 -11.01
N TRP A 178 14.28 -5.06 -10.11
CA TRP A 178 14.68 -4.97 -8.72
C TRP A 178 15.87 -5.86 -8.40
N PRO A 179 16.82 -5.41 -7.54
CA PRO A 179 17.94 -6.25 -7.12
C PRO A 179 17.45 -7.59 -6.57
N GLU A 180 18.20 -8.65 -6.73
CA GLU A 180 17.92 -10.02 -6.26
C GLU A 180 16.64 -10.67 -6.85
N ILE A 181 15.63 -9.91 -7.26
CA ILE A 181 14.33 -10.40 -7.75
C ILE A 181 14.22 -10.31 -9.27
N GLY A 182 14.77 -9.24 -9.88
CA GLY A 182 14.56 -8.94 -11.29
C GLY A 182 13.19 -8.32 -11.58
N SER A 183 12.54 -8.77 -12.66
CA SER A 183 11.21 -8.33 -13.09
C SER A 183 10.38 -9.53 -13.53
N PRO A 184 9.07 -9.56 -13.27
CA PRO A 184 8.27 -8.63 -12.46
C PRO A 184 8.42 -8.86 -10.95
N LEU A 185 7.92 -7.92 -10.13
CA LEU A 185 7.74 -8.17 -8.70
C LEU A 185 6.69 -9.25 -8.46
N THR A 186 5.61 -9.24 -9.24
CA THR A 186 4.55 -10.26 -9.16
C THR A 186 4.08 -10.62 -10.55
N ALA A 187 3.98 -11.92 -10.84
CA ALA A 187 3.44 -12.41 -12.12
C ALA A 187 1.93 -12.11 -12.22
N ASP A 188 1.44 -11.82 -13.42
CA ASP A 188 0.01 -11.52 -13.68
C ASP A 188 -0.94 -12.54 -13.04
N ALA A 189 -0.63 -13.83 -13.20
CA ALA A 189 -1.45 -14.91 -12.65
C ALA A 189 -1.53 -14.94 -11.12
N ASP A 190 -0.60 -14.27 -10.43
CA ASP A 190 -0.49 -14.19 -8.97
C ASP A 190 -1.06 -12.86 -8.42
N ILE A 191 -1.79 -12.09 -9.26
CA ILE A 191 -2.41 -10.82 -8.92
C ILE A 191 -3.94 -10.95 -8.93
N VAL A 192 -4.59 -10.38 -7.93
CA VAL A 192 -6.04 -10.15 -7.91
C VAL A 192 -6.29 -8.66 -7.66
N GLN A 193 -6.88 -7.99 -8.64
CA GLN A 193 -7.35 -6.61 -8.54
C GLN A 193 -8.83 -6.61 -8.12
N VAL A 194 -9.20 -5.78 -7.14
CA VAL A 194 -10.54 -5.69 -6.57
C VAL A 194 -10.94 -4.24 -6.44
N GLY A 195 -12.08 -3.85 -7.02
CA GLY A 195 -12.65 -2.54 -6.79
C GLY A 195 -12.67 -1.60 -7.99
N GLU A 196 -12.05 -1.96 -9.13
CA GLU A 196 -12.12 -1.14 -10.35
C GLU A 196 -13.58 -0.76 -10.65
N ARG A 197 -13.84 0.55 -10.70
CA ARG A 197 -15.20 1.09 -10.88
C ARG A 197 -15.52 1.50 -12.31
N GLY A 198 -14.49 1.78 -13.11
CA GLY A 198 -14.62 2.30 -14.48
C GLY A 198 -14.59 1.25 -15.56
N ALA A 199 -14.65 -0.05 -15.24
CA ALA A 199 -14.50 -1.13 -16.23
C ALA A 199 -15.50 -1.07 -17.40
N ASP A 200 -16.68 -0.50 -17.18
CA ASP A 200 -17.73 -0.31 -18.20
C ASP A 200 -17.65 1.06 -18.90
N GLU A 201 -16.71 1.92 -18.52
CA GLU A 201 -16.56 3.26 -19.08
C GLU A 201 -15.66 3.27 -20.32
N PRO A 202 -15.96 4.09 -21.35
CA PRO A 202 -15.15 4.15 -22.57
C PRO A 202 -13.67 4.51 -22.34
N TRP A 203 -13.39 5.33 -21.34
CA TRP A 203 -12.02 5.75 -21.00
C TRP A 203 -11.17 4.60 -20.42
N PHE A 204 -11.80 3.59 -19.81
CA PHE A 204 -11.09 2.42 -19.26
C PHE A 204 -10.27 1.71 -20.34
N LEU A 205 -10.87 1.45 -21.51
CA LEU A 205 -10.17 0.80 -22.61
C LEU A 205 -8.98 1.62 -23.12
N GLN A 206 -9.09 2.94 -23.04
CA GLN A 206 -8.01 3.85 -23.49
C GLN A 206 -6.81 3.84 -22.54
N TYR A 207 -7.05 3.84 -21.22
CA TYR A 207 -6.01 4.02 -20.23
C TYR A 207 -5.56 2.72 -19.57
N TYR A 208 -6.49 1.79 -19.33
CA TYR A 208 -6.25 0.56 -18.58
C TYR A 208 -6.54 -0.72 -19.37
N GLY A 209 -7.03 -0.61 -20.61
CA GLY A 209 -7.50 -1.75 -21.40
C GLY A 209 -6.47 -2.87 -21.62
N ASP A 210 -5.20 -2.58 -21.45
CA ASP A 210 -4.15 -3.60 -21.55
C ASP A 210 -4.21 -4.63 -20.41
N ILE A 211 -4.83 -4.32 -19.27
CA ILE A 211 -5.03 -5.28 -18.18
C ILE A 211 -5.91 -6.47 -18.63
N LEU A 212 -6.83 -6.24 -19.57
CA LEU A 212 -7.71 -7.29 -20.13
C LEU A 212 -6.96 -8.33 -20.96
N LYS A 213 -5.70 -8.06 -21.33
CA LYS A 213 -4.83 -8.95 -22.07
C LYS A 213 -3.92 -9.78 -21.16
N THR A 214 -4.09 -9.68 -19.85
CA THR A 214 -3.27 -10.31 -18.82
C THR A 214 -4.01 -11.46 -18.14
N GLU A 215 -3.30 -12.23 -17.31
CA GLU A 215 -3.87 -13.24 -16.41
C GLU A 215 -4.28 -12.67 -15.05
N ILE A 216 -4.22 -11.33 -14.86
CA ILE A 216 -4.66 -10.67 -13.64
C ILE A 216 -6.16 -10.92 -13.44
N THR A 217 -6.51 -11.44 -12.27
CA THR A 217 -7.92 -11.66 -11.93
C THR A 217 -8.55 -10.32 -11.50
N GLN A 218 -9.63 -9.91 -12.15
CA GLN A 218 -10.33 -8.66 -11.84
C GLN A 218 -11.69 -8.92 -11.20
N ILE A 219 -12.01 -8.19 -10.12
CA ILE A 219 -13.29 -8.21 -9.41
C ILE A 219 -13.75 -6.75 -9.30
N THR A 220 -14.62 -6.31 -10.19
CA THR A 220 -15.04 -4.90 -10.27
C THR A 220 -15.84 -4.45 -9.04
N ALA A 221 -15.89 -3.13 -8.78
CA ALA A 221 -16.69 -2.54 -7.72
C ALA A 221 -18.17 -2.94 -7.85
N GLN A 222 -18.72 -2.87 -9.07
CA GLN A 222 -20.12 -3.24 -9.36
C GLN A 222 -20.39 -4.69 -8.92
N ARG A 223 -19.46 -5.60 -9.20
CA ARG A 223 -19.59 -7.00 -8.81
C ARG A 223 -19.54 -7.19 -7.29
N VAL A 224 -18.60 -6.50 -6.61
CA VAL A 224 -18.49 -6.57 -5.14
C VAL A 224 -19.76 -6.03 -4.48
N LEU A 225 -20.31 -4.92 -4.99
CA LEU A 225 -21.52 -4.32 -4.44
C LEU A 225 -22.76 -5.20 -4.69
N ALA A 226 -22.82 -5.88 -5.82
CA ALA A 226 -23.95 -6.77 -6.15
C ALA A 226 -23.92 -8.11 -5.38
N GLU A 227 -22.73 -8.74 -5.25
CA GLU A 227 -22.57 -10.07 -4.65
C GLU A 227 -22.18 -10.03 -3.15
N GLY A 228 -21.74 -8.87 -2.65
CA GLY A 228 -21.25 -8.64 -1.30
C GLY A 228 -19.76 -8.91 -1.14
N VAL A 229 -19.15 -8.21 -0.17
CA VAL A 229 -17.70 -8.28 0.11
C VAL A 229 -17.22 -9.67 0.51
N ASP A 230 -18.06 -10.48 1.15
CA ASP A 230 -17.70 -11.85 1.52
C ASP A 230 -17.54 -12.76 0.28
N ALA A 231 -18.35 -12.54 -0.75
CA ALA A 231 -18.21 -13.25 -2.01
C ALA A 231 -16.90 -12.84 -2.71
N ALA A 232 -16.57 -11.55 -2.70
CA ALA A 232 -15.30 -11.05 -3.22
C ALA A 232 -14.12 -11.66 -2.46
N ALA A 233 -14.13 -11.64 -1.13
CA ALA A 233 -13.09 -12.25 -0.31
C ALA A 233 -12.89 -13.74 -0.64
N ARG A 234 -13.97 -14.52 -0.73
CA ARG A 234 -13.87 -15.94 -1.12
C ARG A 234 -13.24 -16.14 -2.50
N ARG A 235 -13.55 -15.27 -3.49
CA ARG A 235 -12.94 -15.34 -4.84
C ARG A 235 -11.44 -15.04 -4.79
N VAL A 236 -11.04 -14.01 -4.06
CA VAL A 236 -9.63 -13.68 -3.84
C VAL A 236 -8.91 -14.88 -3.22
N LEU A 237 -9.43 -15.40 -2.11
CA LEU A 237 -8.80 -16.51 -1.39
C LEU A 237 -8.74 -17.79 -2.22
N ALA A 238 -9.78 -18.10 -2.99
CA ALA A 238 -9.77 -19.24 -3.92
C ALA A 238 -8.69 -19.08 -5.01
N ARG A 239 -8.46 -17.85 -5.51
CA ARG A 239 -7.38 -17.59 -6.47
C ARG A 239 -6.02 -17.77 -5.83
N LEU A 240 -5.80 -17.21 -4.63
CA LEU A 240 -4.53 -17.37 -3.89
C LEU A 240 -4.25 -18.87 -3.62
N GLU A 241 -5.27 -19.62 -3.18
CA GLU A 241 -5.15 -21.05 -2.93
C GLU A 241 -4.82 -21.84 -4.21
N MET A 242 -5.55 -21.61 -5.30
CA MET A 242 -5.32 -22.26 -6.59
C MET A 242 -3.89 -22.02 -7.10
N ARG A 243 -3.30 -20.86 -6.79
CA ARG A 243 -1.94 -20.48 -7.16
C ARG A 243 -0.89 -20.90 -6.13
N GLY A 244 -1.27 -21.48 -4.99
CA GLY A 244 -0.36 -21.85 -3.90
C GLY A 244 0.33 -20.67 -3.26
N LEU A 245 -0.40 -19.55 -3.09
CA LEU A 245 0.13 -18.30 -2.53
C LEU A 245 -0.25 -18.19 -1.05
N ASP A 246 0.72 -18.37 -0.18
CA ASP A 246 0.55 -18.35 1.27
C ASP A 246 1.06 -17.06 1.93
N LYS A 247 1.68 -16.17 1.15
CA LYS A 247 2.27 -14.90 1.59
C LYS A 247 2.02 -13.82 0.52
N ALA A 248 0.75 -13.47 0.30
CA ALA A 248 0.41 -12.36 -0.57
C ALA A 248 0.55 -11.02 0.17
N TRP A 249 0.90 -9.97 -0.57
CA TRP A 249 0.80 -8.60 -0.08
C TRP A 249 -0.61 -8.06 -0.34
N LEU A 250 -1.15 -7.28 0.59
CA LEU A 250 -2.42 -6.58 0.43
C LEU A 250 -2.14 -5.09 0.29
N HIS A 251 -2.39 -4.54 -0.88
CA HIS A 251 -2.42 -3.10 -1.11
C HIS A 251 -3.84 -2.60 -1.04
N VAL A 252 -4.06 -1.48 -0.35
CA VAL A 252 -5.36 -0.82 -0.23
C VAL A 252 -5.21 0.65 -0.59
N ASP A 253 -5.62 1.00 -1.81
CA ASP A 253 -5.91 2.39 -2.15
C ASP A 253 -7.26 2.79 -1.54
N LEU A 254 -7.24 3.85 -0.72
CA LEU A 254 -8.44 4.31 -0.01
C LEU A 254 -9.44 5.01 -0.93
N ASP A 255 -9.09 5.25 -2.19
CA ASP A 255 -10.03 5.76 -3.17
C ASP A 255 -11.04 4.69 -3.65
N VAL A 256 -10.81 3.40 -3.32
CA VAL A 256 -11.83 2.36 -3.47
C VAL A 256 -13.12 2.65 -2.71
N LEU A 257 -13.03 3.49 -1.67
CA LEU A 257 -14.19 4.02 -0.97
C LEU A 257 -14.99 4.95 -1.88
N ASP A 258 -16.31 4.94 -1.71
CA ASP A 258 -17.19 5.86 -2.44
C ASP A 258 -16.88 7.32 -2.08
N GLN A 259 -16.86 8.21 -3.08
CA GLN A 259 -16.57 9.63 -2.87
C GLN A 259 -17.51 10.33 -1.88
N ALA A 260 -18.74 9.82 -1.71
CA ALA A 260 -19.69 10.32 -0.71
C ALA A 260 -19.25 9.95 0.71
N VAL A 261 -18.43 8.92 0.87
CA VAL A 261 -17.90 8.42 2.14
C VAL A 261 -16.51 8.98 2.41
N MET A 262 -15.63 8.97 1.41
CA MET A 262 -14.23 9.35 1.51
C MET A 262 -13.80 10.24 0.33
N PRO A 263 -14.09 11.54 0.37
CA PRO A 263 -13.69 12.47 -0.69
C PRO A 263 -12.23 12.95 -0.56
N ALA A 264 -11.55 12.65 0.55
CA ALA A 264 -10.22 13.16 0.86
C ALA A 264 -9.11 12.23 0.32
N VAL A 265 -9.16 11.93 -0.97
CA VAL A 265 -8.20 11.14 -1.75
C VAL A 265 -7.86 11.85 -3.06
N ASP A 266 -6.89 11.35 -3.82
CA ASP A 266 -6.47 11.98 -5.08
C ASP A 266 -7.56 11.91 -6.15
N SER A 267 -8.12 10.75 -6.40
CA SER A 267 -9.08 10.49 -7.50
C SER A 267 -10.41 9.93 -6.96
N PRO A 268 -11.20 10.73 -6.20
CA PRO A 268 -12.44 10.26 -5.63
C PRO A 268 -13.47 9.90 -6.71
N GLY A 269 -14.22 8.81 -6.51
CA GLY A 269 -15.22 8.35 -7.49
C GLY A 269 -16.33 7.50 -6.87
N SER A 270 -17.32 7.16 -7.73
CA SER A 270 -18.45 6.27 -7.43
C SER A 270 -18.71 5.35 -8.64
N PRO A 271 -19.23 4.15 -8.42
CA PRO A 271 -19.53 3.55 -7.13
C PRO A 271 -18.27 3.12 -6.38
N GLY A 272 -18.35 3.05 -5.05
CA GLY A 272 -17.26 2.62 -4.19
C GLY A 272 -17.76 1.90 -2.94
N PHE A 273 -16.84 1.46 -2.09
CA PHE A 273 -17.18 0.79 -0.84
C PHE A 273 -17.47 1.82 0.26
N ASN A 274 -18.19 1.40 1.30
CA ASN A 274 -18.20 2.12 2.56
C ASN A 274 -17.12 1.55 3.52
N TYR A 275 -16.87 2.26 4.63
CA TYR A 275 -15.87 1.84 5.62
C TYR A 275 -16.10 0.41 6.15
N ALA A 276 -17.37 0.05 6.44
CA ALA A 276 -17.71 -1.27 6.96
C ALA A 276 -17.47 -2.39 5.92
N GLN A 277 -17.71 -2.11 4.65
CA GLN A 277 -17.42 -3.05 3.57
C GLN A 277 -15.92 -3.24 3.38
N LEU A 278 -15.14 -2.14 3.40
CA LEU A 278 -13.69 -2.22 3.27
C LEU A 278 -13.06 -2.96 4.46
N SER A 279 -13.39 -2.58 5.70
CA SER A 279 -12.85 -3.26 6.89
C SER A 279 -13.18 -4.74 6.92
N ARG A 280 -14.41 -5.14 6.51
CA ARG A 280 -14.83 -6.53 6.42
C ARG A 280 -14.05 -7.32 5.36
N LEU A 281 -13.80 -6.72 4.19
CA LEU A 281 -12.98 -7.33 3.13
C LEU A 281 -11.55 -7.57 3.65
N VAL A 282 -10.92 -6.53 4.21
CA VAL A 282 -9.55 -6.60 4.76
C VAL A 282 -9.47 -7.65 5.86
N ALA A 283 -10.43 -7.65 6.80
CA ALA A 283 -10.48 -8.61 7.90
C ALA A 283 -10.58 -10.06 7.39
N ALA A 284 -11.45 -10.34 6.43
CA ALA A 284 -11.61 -11.67 5.86
C ALA A 284 -10.33 -12.16 5.15
N LEU A 285 -9.65 -11.27 4.44
CA LEU A 285 -8.38 -11.58 3.76
C LEU A 285 -7.27 -11.86 4.77
N ILE A 286 -7.10 -11.01 5.78
CA ILE A 286 -6.05 -11.17 6.81
C ILE A 286 -6.31 -12.42 7.66
N ALA A 287 -7.56 -12.66 8.06
CA ALA A 287 -7.93 -13.83 8.87
C ALA A 287 -7.63 -15.17 8.19
N SER A 288 -7.50 -15.21 6.86
CA SER A 288 -7.13 -16.40 6.11
C SER A 288 -5.72 -16.92 6.40
N GLY A 289 -4.85 -16.07 6.97
CA GLY A 289 -3.43 -16.35 7.16
C GLY A 289 -2.57 -16.34 5.89
N ARG A 290 -3.18 -16.01 4.71
CA ARG A 290 -2.47 -15.95 3.42
C ARG A 290 -1.90 -14.56 3.10
N ILE A 291 -2.23 -13.54 3.91
CA ILE A 291 -1.72 -12.17 3.77
C ILE A 291 -0.51 -11.99 4.69
N ALA A 292 0.62 -11.60 4.11
CA ALA A 292 1.87 -11.39 4.83
C ALA A 292 2.00 -9.99 5.45
N GLY A 293 1.35 -9.00 4.85
CA GLY A 293 1.35 -7.61 5.29
C GLY A 293 0.37 -6.79 4.47
N VAL A 294 0.14 -5.55 4.89
CA VAL A 294 -0.81 -4.64 4.26
C VAL A 294 -0.26 -3.22 4.20
N ASP A 295 -0.57 -2.50 3.14
CA ASP A 295 -0.41 -1.05 3.10
C ASP A 295 -1.72 -0.35 2.77
N PHE A 296 -1.87 0.88 3.32
CA PHE A 296 -2.97 1.79 3.04
C PHE A 296 -2.42 3.09 2.47
N ALA A 297 -2.96 3.54 1.33
CA ALA A 297 -2.45 4.67 0.55
C ALA A 297 -3.52 5.70 0.20
N ILE A 298 -3.08 6.83 -0.32
CA ILE A 298 -3.83 7.89 -1.02
C ILE A 298 -4.68 8.84 -0.15
N TYR A 299 -4.84 8.61 1.16
CA TYR A 299 -5.46 9.62 2.01
C TYR A 299 -4.69 10.95 1.96
N ASP A 300 -5.39 12.03 1.64
CA ASP A 300 -4.85 13.38 1.61
C ASP A 300 -5.45 14.27 2.71
N PRO A 301 -4.73 14.49 3.82
CA PRO A 301 -5.19 15.35 4.90
C PRO A 301 -5.48 16.81 4.50
N GLU A 302 -4.88 17.33 3.41
CA GLU A 302 -5.18 18.68 2.93
C GLU A 302 -6.59 18.78 2.32
N ARG A 303 -7.19 17.64 1.95
CA ARG A 303 -8.57 17.52 1.47
C ARG A 303 -9.57 17.18 2.60
N ASP A 304 -9.10 16.95 3.83
CA ASP A 304 -9.92 16.58 5.00
C ASP A 304 -9.96 17.71 6.04
N ALA A 305 -10.85 18.66 5.84
CA ALA A 305 -11.01 19.79 6.74
C ALA A 305 -11.36 19.32 8.17
N GLY A 306 -10.46 19.61 9.12
CA GLY A 306 -10.59 19.21 10.51
C GLY A 306 -10.33 17.72 10.77
N HIS A 307 -9.76 17.00 9.82
CA HIS A 307 -9.33 15.59 9.91
C HIS A 307 -10.42 14.65 10.43
N ARG A 308 -11.68 14.86 10.01
CA ARG A 308 -12.82 14.03 10.42
C ARG A 308 -12.75 12.64 9.83
N HIS A 309 -12.34 12.52 8.55
CA HIS A 309 -12.18 11.23 7.88
C HIS A 309 -11.01 10.42 8.45
N ALA A 310 -9.99 11.08 9.00
CA ALA A 310 -8.88 10.39 9.66
C ALA A 310 -9.35 9.46 10.79
N ARG A 311 -10.34 9.88 11.61
CA ARG A 311 -10.87 9.05 12.70
C ARG A 311 -11.65 7.84 12.16
N ASP A 312 -12.45 8.05 11.12
CA ASP A 312 -13.20 6.97 10.48
C ASP A 312 -12.26 5.96 9.82
N LEU A 313 -11.18 6.45 9.18
CA LEU A 313 -10.12 5.61 8.61
C LEU A 313 -9.39 4.81 9.68
N VAL A 314 -9.04 5.40 10.81
CA VAL A 314 -8.41 4.69 11.93
C VAL A 314 -9.30 3.55 12.41
N ALA A 315 -10.60 3.79 12.57
CA ALA A 315 -11.55 2.74 12.95
C ALA A 315 -11.63 1.63 11.87
N CYS A 316 -11.74 2.02 10.60
CA CYS A 316 -11.79 1.09 9.46
C CYS A 316 -10.53 0.20 9.38
N ILE A 317 -9.34 0.80 9.47
CA ILE A 317 -8.07 0.08 9.44
C ILE A 317 -7.95 -0.87 10.64
N ALA A 318 -8.25 -0.37 11.86
CA ALA A 318 -8.16 -1.17 13.06
C ALA A 318 -9.13 -2.36 13.03
N ASP A 319 -10.38 -2.17 12.60
CA ASP A 319 -11.37 -3.24 12.49
C ASP A 319 -10.95 -4.29 11.43
N GLY A 320 -10.34 -3.84 10.33
CA GLY A 320 -9.81 -4.73 9.30
C GLY A 320 -8.61 -5.58 9.76
N VAL A 321 -7.78 -5.05 10.65
CA VAL A 321 -6.50 -5.70 11.03
C VAL A 321 -6.58 -6.46 12.35
N ARG A 322 -7.50 -6.12 13.28
CA ARG A 322 -7.62 -6.72 14.63
C ARG A 322 -7.70 -8.25 14.64
N GLN A 323 -8.25 -8.86 13.60
CA GLN A 323 -8.38 -10.34 13.55
C GLN A 323 -7.03 -11.04 13.39
N HIS A 324 -5.98 -10.35 12.94
CA HIS A 324 -4.64 -10.92 12.92
C HIS A 324 -4.13 -11.28 14.33
N ALA A 325 -4.41 -10.41 15.31
CA ALA A 325 -4.01 -10.63 16.72
C ALA A 325 -4.77 -11.78 17.40
N SER A 326 -6.00 -12.06 16.96
CA SER A 326 -6.87 -13.10 17.57
C SER A 326 -6.62 -14.50 17.01
N ALA A 327 -6.29 -14.62 15.73
CA ALA A 327 -6.15 -15.92 15.05
C ALA A 327 -4.87 -16.70 15.45
N ARG A 328 -3.86 -16.05 16.00
CA ARG A 328 -2.58 -16.66 16.42
C ARG A 328 -2.42 -16.81 17.94
N GLY A 329 -3.42 -16.39 18.73
CA GLY A 329 -3.43 -16.50 20.19
C GLY A 329 -4.08 -17.77 20.73
N VAL A 330 -4.53 -18.68 19.86
CA VAL A 330 -5.13 -19.98 20.25
C VAL A 330 -4.31 -21.08 19.60
N SER A 331 -3.22 -21.44 20.25
CA SER A 331 -2.54 -22.72 20.05
C SER A 331 -1.86 -23.12 21.36
#